data_31651c1dcb34242f63c7359caa9b210d
#
_entry.id   31651c1dcb34242f63c7359caa9b210d
#
_cell.length_a   1.000
_cell.length_b   1.000
_cell.length_c   1.000
_cell.angle_alpha   90.00
_cell.angle_beta   90.00
_cell.angle_gamma   90.00
#
_symmetry.space_group_name_H-M   'P 1'
#
loop_
_entity.id
_entity.type
_entity.pdbx_description
1 polymer ?
#
loop_
_entity_poly.entity_id
_entity_poly.type
_entity_poly.pdbx_seq_one_letter_code
_entity_poly.pdbx_strand_id
1 'polypeptide(L)'
;MAIYKNFTVTLEFLDSNPDSYVVFGDNITRKGMGEAAKLRVHPHAIGFITKKFPDNDTTSFYRPEEYSPVFFEELEKLATLISRKPDKTFYVTQLGSGLANKFKIWQKLINHNLVMRLEKFENVVFCWEGNLN
;
A
#
# COMPACT_ATOMS: atom_id res chain seq x y z
N MET A 1 -0.18 7.68 17.24
CA MET A 1 0.84 6.83 16.60
C MET A 1 0.18 5.68 15.87
N ALA A 2 0.64 5.40 14.67
CA ALA A 2 0.19 4.23 13.92
C ALA A 2 0.52 2.95 14.69
N ILE A 3 -0.27 1.91 14.48
CA ILE A 3 -0.04 0.60 15.11
C ILE A 3 0.28 -0.45 14.04
N TYR A 4 0.91 -1.54 14.47
CA TYR A 4 1.16 -2.70 13.64
C TYR A 4 0.20 -3.81 14.03
N LYS A 5 -0.36 -4.48 13.03
CA LYS A 5 -1.28 -5.59 13.27
C LYS A 5 -1.18 -6.58 12.11
N ASN A 6 -0.76 -7.80 12.40
CA ASN A 6 -0.71 -8.84 11.36
C ASN A 6 -2.14 -9.24 11.00
N PHE A 7 -2.68 -8.58 9.97
CA PHE A 7 -4.08 -8.66 9.61
C PHE A 7 -4.26 -8.58 8.10
N THR A 8 -5.14 -9.41 7.56
CA THR A 8 -5.48 -9.38 6.14
C THR A 8 -6.85 -8.75 5.97
N VAL A 9 -6.88 -7.62 5.26
CA VAL A 9 -8.14 -6.93 4.95
C VAL A 9 -8.84 -7.66 3.80
N THR A 10 -10.12 -7.94 3.99
CA THR A 10 -10.97 -8.58 2.99
C THR A 10 -12.08 -7.63 2.55
N LEU A 11 -12.73 -7.96 1.43
CA LEU A 11 -13.90 -7.20 0.97
C LEU A 11 -15.00 -7.22 2.02
N GLU A 12 -15.20 -8.36 2.68
CA GLU A 12 -16.20 -8.48 3.75
C GLU A 12 -15.89 -7.57 4.93
N PHE A 13 -14.61 -7.46 5.30
CA PHE A 13 -14.18 -6.56 6.37
C PHE A 13 -14.53 -5.11 6.02
N LEU A 14 -14.23 -4.68 4.80
CA LEU A 14 -14.53 -3.31 4.37
C LEU A 14 -16.03 -3.03 4.37
N ASP A 15 -16.84 -3.99 3.93
CA ASP A 15 -18.29 -3.84 3.94
C ASP A 15 -18.84 -3.72 5.37
N SER A 16 -18.26 -4.46 6.30
CA SER A 16 -18.71 -4.48 7.70
C SER A 16 -18.14 -3.32 8.54
N ASN A 17 -17.16 -2.62 8.01
CA ASN A 17 -16.47 -1.54 8.71
C ASN A 17 -16.38 -0.30 7.81
N PRO A 18 -17.49 0.44 7.65
CA PRO A 18 -17.59 1.53 6.67
C PRO A 18 -16.65 2.71 6.93
N ASP A 19 -16.03 2.79 8.11
CA ASP A 19 -15.04 3.81 8.41
C ASP A 19 -13.61 3.37 8.10
N SER A 20 -13.46 2.22 7.44
CA SER A 20 -12.16 1.65 7.12
C SER A 20 -11.83 1.75 5.64
N TYR A 21 -10.57 2.05 5.36
CA TYR A 21 -9.98 2.05 4.02
C TYR A 21 -8.81 1.08 4.00
N VAL A 22 -8.53 0.49 2.85
CA VAL A 22 -7.33 -0.33 2.66
C VAL A 22 -6.47 0.27 1.57
N VAL A 23 -5.16 0.25 1.77
CA VAL A 23 -4.18 0.67 0.76
C VAL A 23 -3.48 -0.60 0.28
N PHE A 24 -3.57 -0.88 -1.01
CA PHE A 24 -3.00 -2.10 -1.60
C PHE A 24 -2.05 -1.76 -2.74
N GLY A 25 -1.13 -2.70 -3.03
CA GLY A 25 -0.20 -2.54 -4.16
C GLY A 25 -0.90 -2.68 -5.50
N ASP A 26 -0.75 -1.68 -6.35
CA ASP A 26 -1.41 -1.62 -7.65
C ASP A 26 -0.38 -1.38 -8.75
N ASN A 27 -0.82 -1.35 -10.01
CA ASN A 27 0.02 -1.02 -11.15
C ASN A 27 -0.53 0.22 -11.87
N ILE A 28 0.25 0.79 -12.79
CA ILE A 28 -0.11 2.03 -13.48
C ILE A 28 -1.44 1.91 -14.20
N THR A 29 -1.73 0.74 -14.78
CA THR A 29 -2.94 0.55 -15.59
C THR A 29 -4.20 0.38 -14.75
N ARG A 30 -4.06 0.17 -13.44
CA ARG A 30 -5.18 -0.09 -12.52
C ARG A 30 -6.01 -1.29 -12.96
N LYS A 31 -5.37 -2.31 -13.51
CA LYS A 31 -6.03 -3.52 -14.03
C LYS A 31 -5.39 -4.77 -13.45
N GLY A 32 -6.07 -5.92 -13.64
CA GLY A 32 -5.63 -7.20 -13.12
C GLY A 32 -6.29 -7.53 -11.79
N MET A 33 -6.39 -8.82 -11.48
CA MET A 33 -7.10 -9.32 -10.31
C MET A 33 -6.24 -10.23 -9.43
N GLY A 34 -4.91 -10.19 -9.63
CA GLY A 34 -3.99 -11.00 -8.83
C GLY A 34 -3.82 -10.46 -7.42
N GLU A 35 -3.72 -11.35 -6.44
CA GLU A 35 -3.46 -11.01 -5.04
C GLU A 35 -4.31 -9.86 -4.52
N ALA A 36 -3.65 -8.82 -3.96
CA ALA A 36 -4.33 -7.67 -3.37
C ALA A 36 -5.10 -6.83 -4.39
N ALA A 37 -4.77 -6.94 -5.68
CA ALA A 37 -5.44 -6.15 -6.72
C ALA A 37 -6.93 -6.45 -6.84
N LYS A 38 -7.38 -7.60 -6.35
CA LYS A 38 -8.81 -7.94 -6.32
C LYS A 38 -9.61 -7.01 -5.40
N LEU A 39 -8.96 -6.33 -4.48
CA LEU A 39 -9.61 -5.36 -3.58
C LEU A 39 -10.07 -4.11 -4.32
N ARG A 40 -9.52 -3.86 -5.52
CA ARG A 40 -9.81 -2.65 -6.30
C ARG A 40 -11.30 -2.42 -6.55
N VAL A 41 -12.11 -3.48 -6.53
CA VAL A 41 -13.55 -3.37 -6.77
C VAL A 41 -14.28 -2.64 -5.65
N HIS A 42 -13.67 -2.49 -4.47
CA HIS A 42 -14.31 -1.81 -3.34
C HIS A 42 -14.01 -0.31 -3.37
N PRO A 43 -15.02 0.54 -3.13
CA PRO A 43 -14.80 2.01 -3.15
C PRO A 43 -13.86 2.52 -2.05
N HIS A 44 -13.63 1.73 -0.98
CA HIS A 44 -12.70 2.08 0.09
C HIS A 44 -11.33 1.44 -0.09
N ALA A 45 -11.03 0.89 -1.26
CA ALA A 45 -9.71 0.37 -1.58
C ALA A 45 -8.94 1.43 -2.38
N ILE A 46 -7.74 1.73 -1.91
CA ILE A 46 -6.86 2.74 -2.49
C ILE A 46 -5.66 2.04 -3.10
N GLY A 47 -5.49 2.18 -4.42
CA GLY A 47 -4.34 1.61 -5.11
C GLY A 47 -3.10 2.49 -4.94
N PHE A 48 -2.00 1.87 -4.56
CA PHE A 48 -0.69 2.52 -4.42
C PHE A 48 0.23 1.88 -5.46
N ILE A 49 0.71 2.64 -6.41
CA ILE A 49 1.51 2.10 -7.52
C ILE A 49 2.82 1.50 -7.00
N THR A 50 2.99 0.19 -7.24
CA THR A 50 4.22 -0.54 -6.91
C THR A 50 4.79 -1.27 -8.12
N LYS A 51 4.08 -1.27 -9.25
CA LYS A 51 4.42 -2.02 -10.45
C LYS A 51 3.90 -1.25 -11.66
N LYS A 52 4.50 -1.48 -12.85
CA LYS A 52 4.08 -0.76 -14.07
C LYS A 52 2.85 -1.39 -14.70
N PHE A 53 2.88 -2.69 -14.96
CA PHE A 53 1.84 -3.41 -15.67
C PHE A 53 1.48 -4.71 -14.93
N PRO A 54 0.29 -5.29 -15.18
CA PRO A 54 -0.17 -6.46 -14.43
C PRO A 54 0.45 -7.80 -14.87
N ASP A 55 1.41 -7.80 -15.78
CA ASP A 55 2.07 -9.02 -16.23
C ASP A 55 3.37 -9.30 -15.48
N ASN A 56 4.07 -10.38 -15.83
CA ASN A 56 5.31 -10.81 -15.20
C ASN A 56 6.55 -10.52 -16.04
N ASP A 57 6.43 -9.69 -17.06
CA ASP A 57 7.57 -9.24 -17.84
C ASP A 57 8.51 -8.44 -16.95
N THR A 58 9.82 -8.66 -17.09
CA THR A 58 10.83 -7.95 -16.28
C THR A 58 10.69 -6.44 -16.37
N THR A 59 10.29 -5.93 -17.53
CA THR A 59 10.11 -4.49 -17.75
C THR A 59 8.91 -3.91 -17.00
N SER A 60 8.03 -4.76 -16.46
CA SER A 60 6.87 -4.31 -15.69
C SER A 60 7.20 -4.04 -14.22
N PHE A 61 8.40 -4.39 -13.78
CA PHE A 61 8.83 -4.21 -12.39
C PHE A 61 9.73 -2.99 -12.25
N TYR A 62 9.50 -2.24 -11.18
CA TYR A 62 10.34 -1.08 -10.88
C TYR A 62 11.65 -1.49 -10.21
N ARG A 63 12.73 -0.86 -10.62
CA ARG A 63 13.98 -0.84 -9.86
C ARG A 63 13.91 0.33 -8.87
N PRO A 64 14.60 0.25 -7.72
CA PRO A 64 14.49 1.29 -6.69
C PRO A 64 14.71 2.72 -7.20
N GLU A 65 15.76 2.96 -7.97
CA GLU A 65 16.09 4.30 -8.46
C GLU A 65 15.04 4.85 -9.43
N GLU A 66 14.44 3.98 -10.22
CA GLU A 66 13.38 4.33 -11.15
C GLU A 66 12.05 4.57 -10.41
N TYR A 67 11.82 3.82 -9.36
CA TYR A 67 10.58 3.86 -8.59
C TYR A 67 10.51 5.06 -7.65
N SER A 68 11.65 5.55 -7.19
CA SER A 68 11.71 6.58 -6.15
C SER A 68 10.78 7.77 -6.40
N PRO A 69 10.79 8.43 -7.58
CA PRO A 69 9.87 9.56 -7.80
C PRO A 69 8.39 9.15 -7.81
N VAL A 70 8.07 8.00 -8.35
CA VAL A 70 6.69 7.47 -8.35
C VAL A 70 6.25 7.20 -6.93
N PHE A 71 7.10 6.54 -6.15
CA PHE A 71 6.82 6.20 -4.76
C PHE A 71 6.52 7.43 -3.93
N PHE A 72 7.39 8.45 -3.98
CA PHE A 72 7.20 9.63 -3.15
C PHE A 72 5.96 10.43 -3.56
N GLU A 73 5.61 10.45 -4.84
CA GLU A 73 4.36 11.07 -5.28
C GLU A 73 3.15 10.34 -4.70
N GLU A 74 3.13 9.00 -4.80
CA GLU A 74 2.05 8.18 -4.22
C GLU A 74 1.97 8.35 -2.71
N LEU A 75 3.11 8.39 -2.04
CA LEU A 75 3.18 8.53 -0.59
C LEU A 75 2.58 9.85 -0.13
N GLU A 76 2.88 10.96 -0.81
CA GLU A 76 2.34 12.26 -0.42
C GLU A 76 0.83 12.37 -0.70
N LYS A 77 0.36 11.76 -1.76
CA LYS A 77 -1.09 11.66 -2.01
C LYS A 77 -1.79 10.91 -0.88
N LEU A 78 -1.20 9.80 -0.46
CA LEU A 78 -1.75 8.98 0.62
C LEU A 78 -1.74 9.74 1.95
N ALA A 79 -0.62 10.36 2.30
CA ALA A 79 -0.50 11.12 3.54
C ALA A 79 -1.52 12.26 3.61
N THR A 80 -1.73 12.94 2.49
CA THR A 80 -2.73 14.01 2.39
C THR A 80 -4.14 13.46 2.63
N LEU A 81 -4.47 12.33 2.00
CA LEU A 81 -5.78 11.72 2.17
C LEU A 81 -6.03 11.30 3.63
N ILE A 82 -5.03 10.67 4.25
CA ILE A 82 -5.11 10.25 5.65
C ILE A 82 -5.36 11.45 6.56
N SER A 83 -4.61 12.53 6.35
CA SER A 83 -4.73 13.74 7.19
C SER A 83 -6.08 14.43 7.06
N ARG A 84 -6.74 14.28 5.92
CA ARG A 84 -8.05 14.88 5.66
C ARG A 84 -9.22 14.05 6.18
N LYS A 85 -8.96 12.81 6.59
CA LYS A 85 -10.00 11.89 7.07
C LYS A 85 -9.59 11.30 8.42
N PRO A 86 -9.46 12.14 9.45
CA PRO A 86 -8.98 11.67 10.76
C PRO A 86 -9.95 10.71 11.46
N ASP A 87 -11.22 10.70 11.05
CA ASP A 87 -12.25 9.81 11.59
C ASP A 87 -12.31 8.46 10.87
N LYS A 88 -11.47 8.26 9.86
CA LYS A 88 -11.38 6.99 9.12
C LYS A 88 -10.09 6.27 9.48
N THR A 89 -10.11 4.95 9.43
CA THR A 89 -8.92 4.12 9.67
C THR A 89 -8.37 3.63 8.35
N PHE A 90 -7.06 3.79 8.15
CA PHE A 90 -6.38 3.37 6.94
C PHE A 90 -5.51 2.15 7.23
N TYR A 91 -5.88 1.02 6.66
CA TYR A 91 -5.13 -0.22 6.74
C TYR A 91 -4.14 -0.25 5.59
N VAL A 92 -2.87 -0.10 5.90
CA VAL A 92 -1.80 -0.06 4.89
C VAL A 92 -1.17 -1.43 4.81
N THR A 93 -1.33 -2.10 3.66
CA THR A 93 -0.72 -3.41 3.45
C THR A 93 0.79 -3.26 3.25
N GLN A 94 1.51 -4.37 3.29
CA GLN A 94 2.98 -4.38 3.09
C GLN A 94 3.30 -4.17 1.61
N LEU A 95 3.11 -2.93 1.17
CA LEU A 95 3.15 -2.50 -0.23
C LEU A 95 4.45 -2.91 -0.92
N GLY A 96 4.33 -3.59 -2.07
CA GLY A 96 5.47 -3.93 -2.88
C GLY A 96 6.34 -5.06 -2.35
N SER A 97 5.95 -5.71 -1.25
CA SER A 97 6.74 -6.80 -0.65
C SER A 97 6.48 -8.16 -1.29
N GLY A 98 5.40 -8.29 -2.06
CA GLY A 98 5.02 -9.53 -2.74
C GLY A 98 5.54 -9.59 -4.18
N LEU A 99 4.62 -9.78 -5.14
CA LEU A 99 4.98 -9.94 -6.55
C LEU A 99 5.77 -8.77 -7.12
N ALA A 100 5.53 -7.56 -6.65
CA ALA A 100 6.21 -6.36 -7.15
C ALA A 100 7.67 -6.25 -6.67
N ASN A 101 8.11 -7.11 -5.75
CA ASN A 101 9.40 -6.98 -5.06
C ASN A 101 10.57 -7.65 -5.79
N LYS A 102 10.48 -7.79 -7.09
CA LYS A 102 11.53 -8.45 -7.90
C LYS A 102 12.91 -7.81 -7.68
N PHE A 103 12.97 -6.50 -7.60
CA PHE A 103 14.21 -5.74 -7.44
C PHE A 103 14.36 -5.16 -6.04
N LYS A 104 13.68 -5.75 -5.04
CA LYS A 104 13.82 -5.42 -3.63
C LYS A 104 13.39 -4.00 -3.28
N ILE A 105 12.36 -3.49 -3.97
CA ILE A 105 11.85 -2.13 -3.70
C ILE A 105 11.31 -2.00 -2.27
N TRP A 106 10.77 -3.07 -1.68
CA TRP A 106 10.31 -3.04 -0.30
C TRP A 106 11.48 -2.78 0.65
N GLN A 107 12.53 -3.60 0.58
CA GLN A 107 13.67 -3.48 1.48
C GLN A 107 14.49 -2.22 1.25
N LYS A 108 14.62 -1.79 0.00
CA LYS A 108 15.52 -0.69 -0.38
C LYS A 108 14.88 0.68 -0.34
N LEU A 109 13.56 0.77 -0.45
CA LEU A 109 12.90 2.07 -0.57
C LEU A 109 11.62 2.17 0.26
N ILE A 110 10.68 1.24 0.12
CA ILE A 110 9.32 1.43 0.64
C ILE A 110 9.28 1.39 2.16
N ASN A 111 9.79 0.31 2.77
CA ASN A 111 9.62 0.06 4.20
C ASN A 111 9.97 1.27 5.05
N HIS A 112 11.20 1.72 4.97
CA HIS A 112 11.68 2.83 5.80
C HIS A 112 10.89 4.12 5.56
N ASN A 113 10.73 4.51 4.31
CA ASN A 113 10.11 5.79 3.97
C ASN A 113 8.60 5.81 4.24
N LEU A 114 7.93 4.68 3.99
CA LEU A 114 6.49 4.55 4.26
C LEU A 114 6.22 4.69 5.77
N VAL A 115 6.95 3.95 6.58
CA VAL A 115 6.78 3.99 8.03
C VAL A 115 7.13 5.37 8.59
N MET A 116 8.27 5.92 8.20
CA MET A 116 8.69 7.24 8.67
C MET A 116 7.66 8.33 8.38
N ARG A 117 7.01 8.25 7.21
CA ARG A 117 6.04 9.26 6.80
C ARG A 117 4.67 9.10 7.48
N LEU A 118 4.26 7.85 7.73
CA LEU A 118 2.90 7.57 8.19
C LEU A 118 2.78 7.20 9.68
N GLU A 119 3.87 6.91 10.38
CA GLU A 119 3.80 6.41 11.76
C GLU A 119 3.20 7.40 12.74
N LYS A 120 3.24 8.68 12.46
CA LYS A 120 2.67 9.72 13.33
C LYS A 120 1.15 9.78 13.30
N PHE A 121 0.52 9.19 12.28
CA PHE A 121 -0.93 9.23 12.15
C PHE A 121 -1.60 8.21 13.06
N GLU A 122 -2.54 8.66 13.88
CA GLU A 122 -3.25 7.80 14.81
C GLU A 122 -4.24 6.87 14.12
N ASN A 123 -4.66 7.22 12.90
CA ASN A 123 -5.64 6.48 12.13
C ASN A 123 -5.01 5.57 11.07
N VAL A 124 -3.75 5.18 11.25
CA VAL A 124 -3.06 4.24 10.37
C VAL A 124 -2.80 2.92 11.09
N VAL A 125 -3.08 1.82 10.41
CA VAL A 125 -2.73 0.47 10.84
C VAL A 125 -1.84 -0.14 9.77
N PHE A 126 -0.60 -0.49 10.13
CA PHE A 126 0.29 -1.23 9.25
C PHE A 126 -0.02 -2.72 9.38
N CYS A 127 -0.41 -3.36 8.28
CA CYS A 127 -0.90 -4.73 8.28
C CYS A 127 0.21 -5.79 8.25
N TRP A 128 1.24 -5.61 9.06
CA TRP A 128 2.32 -6.60 9.23
C TRP A 128 2.91 -6.49 10.62
N GLU A 129 3.84 -7.39 10.96
CA GLU A 129 4.52 -7.35 12.25
C GLU A 129 5.70 -6.38 12.20
N GLY A 130 5.62 -5.29 12.96
CA GLY A 130 6.59 -4.19 12.89
C GLY A 130 8.01 -4.52 13.26
N ASN A 131 8.26 -5.64 13.93
CA ASN A 131 9.58 -6.01 14.41
C ASN A 131 10.28 -7.08 13.58
N LEU A 132 9.74 -7.39 12.40
CA LEU A 132 10.28 -8.44 11.53
C LEU A 132 11.12 -7.86 10.37
N ASN A 133 12.06 -7.02 10.71
CA ASN A 133 12.92 -6.42 9.69
C ASN A 133 14.32 -6.94 9.72
#